data_ff9931aa39550b3c5d00ceaf88a995fd
#
_entry.id   ff9931aa39550b3c5d00ceaf88a995fd
#
_cell.length_a   1.000
_cell.length_b   1.000
_cell.length_c   1.000
_cell.angle_alpha   90.00
_cell.angle_beta   90.00
_cell.angle_gamma   90.00
#
_symmetry.space_group_name_H-M   'P 1'
#
loop_
_entity.id
_entity.type
_entity.pdbx_description
1 polymer ?
#
loop_
_entity_poly.entity_id
_entity_poly.type
_entity_poly.pdbx_seq_one_letter_code
_entity_poly.pdbx_strand_id
1 'polypeptide(L)'
;MPIFMKKKAKTRRRILRRIIVTILVLALLAGGAWIACRALKQEYSVTYQGYTATTGSISNALSFSGNLSLVSSESYSASSASTVRTVYVSAGDEVNEGDKLVRLANGQTVEAGLDGRVNAVSVAEGDSVAAGAALVQVADFTHLKVQLRVDEYDVGSVHVGDACTVTATATEKTFESEIAAIDYISASGGSVAYYTATAYVDVDDGVYPGMQVTVSIPQEQAENVVILKEAALSFDAANSAYVWMYNDAGELERVDVEVGVSNGNYVEIVSGLSDGDEVYVEVEQEASSSGGLLAGLFGSQQMNAPGGGDFGGGGMPGGGNSDFSGMPSDFSGGGMPGGGPMGGGQG
;
A
#
# COMPACT_ATOMS: atom_id res chain seq x y z
N MET A 1 48.56 72.72 -61.82
CA MET A 1 47.46 71.70 -61.74
C MET A 1 48.09 70.36 -61.47
N PRO A 2 47.92 69.79 -60.27
CA PRO A 2 47.31 68.48 -60.01
C PRO A 2 46.79 68.35 -58.57
N ILE A 3 45.51 68.58 -58.30
CA ILE A 3 44.92 68.41 -56.94
C ILE A 3 43.71 67.44 -56.95
N PHE A 4 43.36 66.79 -58.04
CA PHE A 4 42.11 66.02 -58.13
C PHE A 4 42.25 64.49 -58.00
N MET A 5 43.42 63.90 -57.83
CA MET A 5 43.53 62.41 -57.78
C MET A 5 43.61 61.74 -56.40
N LYS A 6 43.72 62.48 -55.29
CA LYS A 6 43.86 61.84 -53.93
C LYS A 6 42.56 61.51 -53.19
N LYS A 7 41.37 62.02 -53.61
CA LYS A 7 40.09 61.76 -52.90
C LYS A 7 39.40 60.43 -53.24
N LYS A 8 39.63 59.89 -54.47
CA LYS A 8 39.00 58.62 -54.89
C LYS A 8 39.57 57.36 -54.22
N ALA A 9 40.77 57.34 -53.73
CA ALA A 9 41.42 56.18 -53.11
C ALA A 9 40.97 55.94 -51.66
N LYS A 10 40.64 56.98 -50.88
CA LYS A 10 40.16 56.84 -49.50
C LYS A 10 38.76 56.34 -49.47
N THR A 11 37.90 56.64 -50.41
CA THR A 11 36.47 56.18 -50.46
C THR A 11 36.42 54.69 -50.87
N ARG A 12 37.24 54.24 -51.83
CA ARG A 12 37.35 52.82 -52.22
C ARG A 12 37.80 51.91 -51.03
N ARG A 13 38.79 52.37 -50.24
CA ARG A 13 39.23 51.61 -49.04
C ARG A 13 38.15 51.51 -47.94
N ARG A 14 37.31 52.53 -47.77
CA ARG A 14 36.20 52.49 -46.82
C ARG A 14 35.07 51.59 -47.30
N ILE A 15 34.74 51.54 -48.54
CA ILE A 15 33.76 50.63 -49.15
C ILE A 15 34.29 49.18 -49.06
N LEU A 16 35.57 48.96 -49.41
CA LEU A 16 36.18 47.63 -49.33
C LEU A 16 36.18 47.08 -47.86
N ARG A 17 36.49 47.93 -46.87
CA ARG A 17 36.40 47.56 -45.45
C ARG A 17 34.98 47.22 -45.03
N ARG A 18 33.98 47.97 -45.50
CA ARG A 18 32.55 47.65 -45.17
C ARG A 18 32.13 46.34 -45.80
N ILE A 19 32.50 46.04 -47.01
CA ILE A 19 32.23 44.77 -47.68
C ILE A 19 32.90 43.60 -46.95
N ILE A 20 34.14 43.72 -46.52
CA ILE A 20 34.85 42.68 -45.76
C ILE A 20 34.19 42.46 -44.42
N VAL A 21 33.77 43.52 -43.70
CA VAL A 21 33.07 43.40 -42.42
C VAL A 21 31.74 42.75 -42.62
N THR A 22 30.96 43.08 -43.66
CA THR A 22 29.66 42.42 -43.91
C THR A 22 29.82 40.95 -44.29
N ILE A 23 30.84 40.56 -45.03
CA ILE A 23 31.12 39.15 -45.33
C ILE A 23 31.55 38.38 -44.08
N LEU A 24 32.34 38.98 -43.18
CA LEU A 24 32.74 38.38 -41.91
C LEU A 24 31.55 38.18 -40.99
N VAL A 25 30.63 39.16 -40.91
CA VAL A 25 29.40 39.04 -40.11
C VAL A 25 28.49 37.95 -40.68
N LEU A 26 28.31 37.88 -41.99
CA LEU A 26 27.53 36.82 -42.64
C LEU A 26 28.14 35.42 -42.44
N ALA A 27 29.47 35.31 -42.48
CA ALA A 27 30.17 34.06 -42.21
C ALA A 27 30.02 33.62 -40.75
N LEU A 28 30.05 34.57 -39.79
CA LEU A 28 29.78 34.30 -38.37
C LEU A 28 28.33 33.88 -38.14
N LEU A 29 27.36 34.53 -38.78
CA LEU A 29 25.94 34.15 -38.69
C LEU A 29 25.68 32.77 -39.31
N ALA A 30 26.27 32.48 -40.45
CA ALA A 30 26.17 31.18 -41.11
C ALA A 30 26.84 30.07 -40.29
N GLY A 31 28.00 30.34 -39.70
CA GLY A 31 28.67 29.42 -38.78
C GLY A 31 27.90 29.19 -37.51
N GLY A 32 27.31 30.24 -36.93
CA GLY A 32 26.42 30.13 -35.76
C GLY A 32 25.14 29.34 -36.05
N ALA A 33 24.51 29.57 -37.20
CA ALA A 33 23.34 28.83 -37.65
C ALA A 33 23.67 27.35 -37.92
N TRP A 34 24.84 27.05 -38.49
CA TRP A 34 25.27 25.68 -38.71
C TRP A 34 25.55 24.92 -37.40
N ILE A 35 26.19 25.57 -36.42
CA ILE A 35 26.44 25.02 -35.09
C ILE A 35 25.10 24.82 -34.35
N ALA A 36 24.19 25.79 -34.43
CA ALA A 36 22.84 25.67 -33.82
C ALA A 36 22.03 24.54 -34.47
N CYS A 37 22.08 24.40 -35.79
CA CYS A 37 21.38 23.32 -36.50
C CYS A 37 21.99 21.94 -36.18
N ARG A 38 23.30 21.87 -35.91
CA ARG A 38 23.94 20.61 -35.46
C ARG A 38 23.67 20.27 -34.01
N ALA A 39 23.53 21.29 -33.16
CA ALA A 39 23.14 21.12 -31.74
C ALA A 39 21.66 20.73 -31.57
N LEU A 40 20.81 21.08 -32.55
CA LEU A 40 19.38 20.71 -32.55
C LEU A 40 19.10 19.32 -33.16
N LYS A 41 20.09 18.68 -33.76
CA LYS A 41 19.99 17.24 -34.07
C LYS A 41 20.32 16.46 -32.82
N GLN A 42 19.35 16.36 -31.88
CA GLN A 42 19.37 15.33 -30.87
C GLN A 42 19.23 13.98 -31.60
N GLU A 43 20.31 13.22 -31.64
CA GLU A 43 20.22 11.81 -31.97
C GLU A 43 19.42 11.16 -30.82
N TYR A 44 18.17 10.82 -31.06
CA TYR A 44 17.42 9.91 -30.24
C TYR A 44 18.14 8.57 -30.30
N SER A 45 18.91 8.26 -29.28
CA SER A 45 19.41 6.89 -29.09
C SER A 45 18.31 6.07 -28.47
N VAL A 46 17.61 5.32 -29.29
CA VAL A 46 16.68 4.29 -28.84
C VAL A 46 17.50 3.21 -28.15
N THR A 47 17.25 3.00 -26.87
CA THR A 47 17.87 1.94 -26.11
C THR A 47 16.83 0.83 -25.94
N TYR A 48 17.19 -0.40 -26.32
CA TYR A 48 16.34 -1.56 -26.13
C TYR A 48 16.73 -2.28 -24.83
N GLN A 49 15.76 -2.61 -24.01
CA GLN A 49 15.93 -3.46 -22.85
C GLN A 49 15.44 -4.86 -23.18
N GLY A 50 16.29 -5.87 -22.96
CA GLY A 50 15.97 -7.27 -23.18
C GLY A 50 15.31 -7.91 -21.97
N TYR A 51 14.36 -8.79 -22.23
CA TYR A 51 13.70 -9.66 -21.26
C TYR A 51 13.67 -11.09 -21.84
N THR A 52 13.79 -12.09 -20.97
CA THR A 52 13.76 -13.49 -21.39
C THR A 52 12.45 -14.12 -20.95
N ALA A 53 11.76 -14.78 -21.87
CA ALA A 53 10.65 -15.65 -21.57
C ALA A 53 11.15 -16.92 -20.87
N THR A 54 10.51 -17.32 -19.79
CA THR A 54 10.94 -18.49 -19.00
C THR A 54 9.76 -19.38 -18.67
N THR A 55 9.98 -20.69 -18.59
CA THR A 55 8.95 -21.61 -18.11
C THR A 55 8.82 -21.52 -16.59
N GLY A 56 7.60 -21.33 -16.12
CA GLY A 56 7.30 -21.17 -14.70
C GLY A 56 5.83 -21.40 -14.39
N SER A 57 5.45 -21.08 -13.16
CA SER A 57 4.05 -21.06 -12.73
C SER A 57 3.64 -19.63 -12.42
N ILE A 58 2.44 -19.25 -12.79
CA ILE A 58 1.86 -17.96 -12.53
C ILE A 58 0.49 -18.14 -11.89
N SER A 59 0.19 -17.34 -10.88
CA SER A 59 -1.14 -17.29 -10.28
C SER A 59 -1.56 -15.85 -10.08
N ASN A 60 -2.82 -15.59 -10.31
CA ASN A 60 -3.50 -14.37 -9.94
C ASN A 60 -4.28 -14.64 -8.65
N ALA A 61 -4.24 -13.73 -7.69
CA ALA A 61 -4.89 -13.89 -6.41
C ALA A 61 -5.52 -12.57 -5.94
N LEU A 62 -6.71 -12.66 -5.40
CA LEU A 62 -7.30 -11.56 -4.65
C LEU A 62 -6.65 -11.50 -3.27
N SER A 63 -6.31 -10.29 -2.82
CA SER A 63 -5.63 -10.07 -1.55
C SER A 63 -6.43 -9.11 -0.68
N PHE A 64 -6.82 -9.58 0.51
CA PHE A 64 -7.61 -8.84 1.47
C PHE A 64 -6.87 -8.70 2.79
N SER A 65 -7.03 -7.56 3.46
CA SER A 65 -6.52 -7.36 4.82
C SER A 65 -7.62 -7.58 5.84
N GLY A 66 -7.26 -8.18 6.97
CA GLY A 66 -8.16 -8.39 8.09
C GLY A 66 -7.41 -8.42 9.43
N ASN A 67 -8.17 -8.61 10.50
CA ASN A 67 -7.59 -8.83 11.81
C ASN A 67 -8.11 -10.16 12.38
N LEU A 68 -7.22 -10.90 13.03
CA LEU A 68 -7.59 -12.10 13.75
C LEU A 68 -8.47 -11.75 14.95
N SER A 69 -9.48 -12.57 15.19
CA SER A 69 -10.37 -12.45 16.34
C SER A 69 -10.67 -13.81 16.94
N LEU A 70 -11.03 -13.83 18.21
CA LEU A 70 -11.41 -15.06 18.90
C LEU A 70 -12.69 -15.64 18.27
N VAL A 71 -12.71 -16.96 18.10
CA VAL A 71 -13.94 -17.70 17.79
C VAL A 71 -14.74 -17.90 19.09
N SER A 72 -14.05 -18.34 20.15
CA SER A 72 -14.67 -18.68 21.44
C SER A 72 -14.00 -17.94 22.58
N SER A 73 -14.81 -17.31 23.42
CA SER A 73 -14.37 -16.66 24.66
C SER A 73 -15.55 -16.61 25.62
N GLU A 74 -15.33 -17.01 26.84
CA GLU A 74 -16.35 -17.00 27.90
C GLU A 74 -15.87 -16.21 29.11
N SER A 75 -16.76 -15.38 29.64
CA SER A 75 -16.56 -14.65 30.89
C SER A 75 -17.48 -15.25 31.97
N TYR A 76 -16.86 -15.80 32.98
CA TYR A 76 -17.56 -16.43 34.10
C TYR A 76 -17.81 -15.41 35.20
N SER A 77 -19.04 -15.39 35.71
CA SER A 77 -19.47 -14.42 36.70
C SER A 77 -20.13 -15.10 37.92
N ALA A 78 -20.15 -14.39 39.03
CA ALA A 78 -20.86 -14.87 40.25
C ALA A 78 -22.37 -14.82 40.03
N SER A 79 -23.07 -15.93 40.27
CA SER A 79 -24.54 -16.00 40.15
C SER A 79 -25.27 -15.25 41.27
N SER A 80 -24.64 -15.06 42.42
CA SER A 80 -25.16 -14.34 43.57
C SER A 80 -24.03 -13.72 44.38
N ALA A 81 -24.36 -12.74 45.23
CA ALA A 81 -23.38 -12.14 46.12
C ALA A 81 -22.78 -13.20 47.06
N SER A 82 -21.44 -13.26 47.12
CA SER A 82 -20.71 -14.25 47.94
C SER A 82 -19.28 -13.76 48.21
N THR A 83 -18.50 -14.59 48.89
CA THR A 83 -17.07 -14.39 49.08
C THR A 83 -16.31 -15.46 48.30
N VAL A 84 -15.21 -15.09 47.65
CA VAL A 84 -14.34 -16.03 46.95
C VAL A 84 -13.62 -16.90 47.99
N ARG A 85 -13.80 -18.20 47.89
CA ARG A 85 -13.19 -19.15 48.82
C ARG A 85 -11.86 -19.66 48.30
N THR A 86 -11.81 -20.02 47.01
CA THR A 86 -10.61 -20.58 46.41
C THR A 86 -10.59 -20.18 44.93
N VAL A 87 -9.41 -19.75 44.43
CA VAL A 87 -9.11 -19.54 43.01
C VAL A 87 -8.16 -20.66 42.59
N TYR A 88 -8.58 -21.48 41.61
CA TYR A 88 -7.83 -22.66 41.18
C TYR A 88 -6.86 -22.37 40.04
N VAL A 89 -7.01 -21.24 39.36
CA VAL A 89 -6.30 -20.91 38.13
C VAL A 89 -5.66 -19.52 38.21
N SER A 90 -4.64 -19.33 37.42
CA SER A 90 -3.96 -18.05 37.23
C SER A 90 -4.08 -17.61 35.76
N ALA A 91 -3.90 -16.33 35.49
CA ALA A 91 -3.84 -15.84 34.11
C ALA A 91 -2.68 -16.50 33.35
N GLY A 92 -2.98 -17.03 32.17
CA GLY A 92 -2.04 -17.79 31.34
C GLY A 92 -2.13 -19.31 31.46
N ASP A 93 -2.83 -19.83 32.46
CA ASP A 93 -3.03 -21.29 32.63
C ASP A 93 -3.91 -21.85 31.51
N GLU A 94 -3.57 -23.06 31.05
CA GLU A 94 -4.39 -23.84 30.14
C GLU A 94 -5.46 -24.61 30.95
N VAL A 95 -6.69 -24.62 30.47
CA VAL A 95 -7.83 -25.28 31.09
C VAL A 95 -8.63 -26.05 30.06
N ASN A 96 -9.22 -27.15 30.47
CA ASN A 96 -10.15 -27.95 29.69
C ASN A 96 -11.60 -27.72 30.18
N GLU A 97 -12.56 -27.98 29.30
CA GLU A 97 -13.98 -27.97 29.68
C GLU A 97 -14.23 -28.83 30.93
N GLY A 98 -14.88 -28.24 31.93
CA GLY A 98 -15.14 -28.87 33.23
C GLY A 98 -14.09 -28.62 34.31
N ASP A 99 -12.95 -27.99 34.00
CA ASP A 99 -11.94 -27.63 35.00
C ASP A 99 -12.47 -26.55 35.96
N LYS A 100 -12.11 -26.70 37.24
CA LYS A 100 -12.54 -25.75 38.26
C LYS A 100 -11.74 -24.45 38.18
N LEU A 101 -12.45 -23.35 38.05
CA LEU A 101 -11.84 -22.01 37.98
C LEU A 101 -11.89 -21.30 39.35
N VAL A 102 -13.10 -21.19 39.96
CA VAL A 102 -13.28 -20.46 41.20
C VAL A 102 -14.35 -21.18 42.04
N ARG A 103 -14.12 -21.24 43.36
CA ARG A 103 -15.14 -21.70 44.34
C ARG A 103 -15.53 -20.54 45.24
N LEU A 104 -16.86 -20.37 45.37
CA LEU A 104 -17.45 -19.36 46.22
C LEU A 104 -17.90 -19.96 47.57
N ALA A 105 -17.99 -19.12 48.59
CA ALA A 105 -18.38 -19.54 49.93
C ALA A 105 -19.83 -20.02 50.03
N ASN A 106 -20.70 -19.59 49.13
CA ASN A 106 -22.10 -20.08 49.02
C ASN A 106 -22.21 -21.52 48.46
N GLY A 107 -21.06 -22.15 48.12
CA GLY A 107 -21.00 -23.52 47.57
C GLY A 107 -20.96 -23.58 46.05
N GLN A 108 -21.17 -22.47 45.34
CA GLN A 108 -21.02 -22.40 43.88
C GLN A 108 -19.58 -22.70 43.49
N THR A 109 -19.38 -23.62 42.54
CA THR A 109 -18.14 -23.84 41.85
C THR A 109 -18.34 -23.38 40.41
N VAL A 110 -17.45 -22.53 39.92
CA VAL A 110 -17.42 -22.08 38.54
C VAL A 110 -16.41 -22.94 37.82
N GLU A 111 -16.84 -23.58 36.75
CA GLU A 111 -16.04 -24.49 35.92
C GLU A 111 -15.93 -23.94 34.51
N ALA A 112 -14.87 -24.29 33.79
CA ALA A 112 -14.67 -23.89 32.41
C ALA A 112 -15.71 -24.56 31.49
N GLY A 113 -16.31 -23.81 30.60
CA GLY A 113 -17.25 -24.29 29.58
C GLY A 113 -16.64 -24.56 28.23
N LEU A 114 -15.33 -24.29 28.09
CA LEU A 114 -14.57 -24.53 26.87
C LEU A 114 -13.12 -24.85 27.20
N ASP A 115 -12.46 -25.55 26.29
CA ASP A 115 -11.01 -25.71 26.28
C ASP A 115 -10.34 -24.39 25.85
N GLY A 116 -9.29 -24.00 26.57
CA GLY A 116 -8.59 -22.75 26.22
C GLY A 116 -7.60 -22.29 27.27
N ARG A 117 -7.28 -21.01 27.25
CA ARG A 117 -6.35 -20.39 28.20
C ARG A 117 -7.07 -19.33 29.01
N VAL A 118 -6.74 -19.24 30.28
CA VAL A 118 -7.22 -18.20 31.18
C VAL A 118 -6.62 -16.85 30.74
N ASN A 119 -7.47 -15.99 30.19
CA ASN A 119 -7.07 -14.65 29.77
C ASN A 119 -6.92 -13.67 30.94
N ALA A 120 -7.86 -13.73 31.88
CA ALA A 120 -7.86 -12.87 33.07
C ALA A 120 -8.51 -13.53 34.27
N VAL A 121 -7.97 -13.30 35.45
CA VAL A 121 -8.58 -13.58 36.75
C VAL A 121 -8.82 -12.25 37.44
N SER A 122 -10.11 -11.92 37.68
CA SER A 122 -10.54 -10.60 38.17
C SER A 122 -10.75 -10.57 39.70
N VAL A 123 -10.49 -11.69 40.39
CA VAL A 123 -10.76 -11.85 41.83
C VAL A 123 -9.63 -12.58 42.54
N ALA A 124 -9.49 -12.33 43.83
CA ALA A 124 -8.58 -13.04 44.73
C ALA A 124 -9.35 -13.76 45.82
N GLU A 125 -8.71 -14.76 46.49
CA GLU A 125 -9.25 -15.43 47.64
C GLU A 125 -9.58 -14.44 48.78
N GLY A 126 -10.78 -14.52 49.32
CA GLY A 126 -11.27 -13.62 50.33
C GLY A 126 -12.04 -12.41 49.82
N ASP A 127 -12.06 -12.15 48.53
CA ASP A 127 -12.79 -11.02 47.94
C ASP A 127 -14.29 -11.22 48.05
N SER A 128 -15.00 -10.13 48.34
CA SER A 128 -16.46 -10.09 48.31
C SER A 128 -16.94 -9.71 46.92
N VAL A 129 -17.75 -10.54 46.27
CA VAL A 129 -18.27 -10.34 44.92
C VAL A 129 -19.79 -10.18 44.96
N ALA A 130 -20.31 -9.27 44.14
CA ALA A 130 -21.74 -9.11 43.92
C ALA A 130 -22.23 -10.09 42.85
N ALA A 131 -23.54 -10.28 42.76
CA ALA A 131 -24.15 -11.02 41.65
C ALA A 131 -23.79 -10.33 40.32
N GLY A 132 -23.36 -11.11 39.32
CA GLY A 132 -22.90 -10.60 38.02
C GLY A 132 -21.45 -10.12 37.98
N ALA A 133 -20.71 -10.11 39.11
CA ALA A 133 -19.30 -9.73 39.10
C ALA A 133 -18.49 -10.74 38.30
N ALA A 134 -17.65 -10.24 37.38
CA ALA A 134 -16.74 -11.05 36.59
C ALA A 134 -15.71 -11.72 37.48
N LEU A 135 -15.45 -13.00 37.29
CA LEU A 135 -14.53 -13.81 38.07
C LEU A 135 -13.30 -14.18 37.23
N VAL A 136 -13.52 -14.88 36.14
CA VAL A 136 -12.48 -15.39 35.24
C VAL A 136 -12.97 -15.27 33.80
N GLN A 137 -12.04 -15.01 32.90
CA GLN A 137 -12.25 -15.09 31.45
C GLN A 137 -11.35 -16.16 30.86
N VAL A 138 -11.95 -17.09 30.11
CA VAL A 138 -11.26 -18.12 29.34
C VAL A 138 -11.50 -17.87 27.87
N ALA A 139 -10.48 -18.04 27.04
CA ALA A 139 -10.56 -17.87 25.61
C ALA A 139 -9.74 -18.95 24.89
N ASP A 140 -10.21 -19.35 23.72
CA ASP A 140 -9.47 -20.20 22.81
C ASP A 140 -8.57 -19.32 21.93
N PHE A 141 -7.26 -19.50 22.08
CA PHE A 141 -6.24 -18.77 21.30
C PHE A 141 -5.68 -19.58 20.15
N THR A 142 -6.14 -20.82 19.97
CA THR A 142 -5.69 -21.73 18.91
C THR A 142 -6.58 -21.67 17.67
N HIS A 143 -7.90 -21.52 17.88
CA HIS A 143 -8.88 -21.41 16.81
C HIS A 143 -9.33 -19.95 16.70
N LEU A 144 -8.82 -19.28 15.67
CA LEU A 144 -9.15 -17.87 15.42
C LEU A 144 -9.98 -17.75 14.14
N LYS A 145 -10.59 -16.60 13.95
CA LYS A 145 -11.26 -16.24 12.71
C LYS A 145 -10.74 -14.90 12.20
N VAL A 146 -10.74 -14.75 10.90
CA VAL A 146 -10.51 -13.48 10.22
C VAL A 146 -11.78 -13.08 9.49
N GLN A 147 -12.13 -11.81 9.58
CA GLN A 147 -13.22 -11.21 8.81
C GLN A 147 -12.60 -10.29 7.77
N LEU A 148 -12.88 -10.60 6.50
CA LEU A 148 -12.38 -9.89 5.34
C LEU A 148 -13.43 -8.91 4.86
N ARG A 149 -12.98 -7.73 4.47
CA ARG A 149 -13.82 -6.76 3.78
C ARG A 149 -13.63 -6.93 2.29
N VAL A 150 -14.62 -7.49 1.63
CA VAL A 150 -14.66 -7.72 0.19
C VAL A 150 -15.53 -6.63 -0.42
N ASP A 151 -15.03 -5.88 -1.39
CA ASP A 151 -15.80 -4.84 -2.05
C ASP A 151 -16.80 -5.41 -3.07
N GLU A 152 -17.68 -4.54 -3.60
CA GLU A 152 -18.73 -4.96 -4.53
C GLU A 152 -18.21 -5.45 -5.88
N TYR A 153 -16.96 -5.10 -6.25
CA TYR A 153 -16.36 -5.53 -7.50
C TYR A 153 -15.78 -6.94 -7.41
N ASP A 154 -15.26 -7.30 -6.22
CA ASP A 154 -14.59 -8.58 -5.96
C ASP A 154 -15.52 -9.65 -5.40
N VAL A 155 -16.66 -9.28 -4.78
CA VAL A 155 -17.56 -10.24 -4.09
C VAL A 155 -18.11 -11.31 -5.04
N GLY A 156 -18.24 -11.01 -6.32
CA GLY A 156 -18.66 -11.99 -7.33
C GLY A 156 -17.64 -13.08 -7.64
N SER A 157 -16.36 -12.83 -7.26
CA SER A 157 -15.23 -13.73 -7.51
C SER A 157 -14.80 -14.50 -6.23
N VAL A 158 -15.46 -14.26 -5.09
CA VAL A 158 -15.17 -14.94 -3.83
C VAL A 158 -16.35 -15.84 -3.47
N HIS A 159 -16.09 -17.11 -3.19
CA HIS A 159 -17.12 -18.10 -2.89
C HIS A 159 -16.83 -18.84 -1.57
N VAL A 160 -17.86 -19.33 -0.96
CA VAL A 160 -17.72 -20.26 0.19
C VAL A 160 -17.07 -21.55 -0.28
N GLY A 161 -16.00 -21.97 0.40
CA GLY A 161 -15.18 -23.12 0.05
C GLY A 161 -13.93 -22.76 -0.77
N ASP A 162 -13.75 -21.48 -1.18
CA ASP A 162 -12.52 -21.06 -1.82
C ASP A 162 -11.33 -21.22 -0.87
N ALA A 163 -10.30 -21.94 -1.31
CA ALA A 163 -9.07 -22.08 -0.57
C ALA A 163 -8.37 -20.72 -0.46
N CYS A 164 -7.83 -20.43 0.71
CA CYS A 164 -7.12 -19.19 0.95
C CYS A 164 -5.90 -19.40 1.84
N THR A 165 -4.90 -18.54 1.66
CA THR A 165 -3.71 -18.50 2.51
C THR A 165 -3.78 -17.27 3.40
N VAL A 166 -3.73 -17.46 4.71
CA VAL A 166 -3.74 -16.40 5.72
C VAL A 166 -2.31 -16.16 6.20
N THR A 167 -1.79 -14.97 5.98
CA THR A 167 -0.43 -14.57 6.38
C THR A 167 -0.50 -13.55 7.50
N ALA A 168 0.05 -13.88 8.67
CA ALA A 168 0.18 -12.95 9.79
C ALA A 168 1.30 -11.94 9.50
N THR A 169 0.95 -10.66 9.30
CA THR A 169 1.88 -9.62 8.82
C THR A 169 3.08 -9.42 9.75
N ALA A 170 2.89 -9.55 11.07
CA ALA A 170 3.95 -9.29 12.04
C ALA A 170 4.96 -10.45 12.19
N THR A 171 4.54 -11.68 11.93
CA THR A 171 5.35 -12.90 12.13
C THR A 171 5.70 -13.61 10.83
N GLU A 172 5.13 -13.16 9.71
CA GLU A 172 5.25 -13.78 8.38
C GLU A 172 4.83 -15.27 8.35
N LYS A 173 4.12 -15.73 9.40
CA LYS A 173 3.57 -17.09 9.43
C LYS A 173 2.37 -17.18 8.51
N THR A 174 2.30 -18.29 7.78
CA THR A 174 1.24 -18.58 6.82
C THR A 174 0.44 -19.81 7.27
N PHE A 175 -0.87 -19.74 7.07
CA PHE A 175 -1.82 -20.78 7.42
C PHE A 175 -2.75 -21.01 6.24
N GLU A 176 -2.99 -22.25 5.89
CA GLU A 176 -3.97 -22.63 4.88
C GLU A 176 -5.36 -22.65 5.53
N SER A 177 -6.33 -22.13 4.81
CA SER A 177 -7.72 -22.04 5.25
C SER A 177 -8.65 -22.04 4.05
N GLU A 178 -9.96 -21.90 4.32
CA GLU A 178 -11.00 -21.73 3.32
C GLU A 178 -11.99 -20.63 3.75
N ILE A 179 -12.67 -20.05 2.79
CA ILE A 179 -13.77 -19.12 3.04
C ILE A 179 -14.97 -19.90 3.57
N ALA A 180 -15.24 -19.79 4.87
CA ALA A 180 -16.29 -20.55 5.54
C ALA A 180 -17.68 -19.92 5.38
N ALA A 181 -17.76 -18.58 5.28
CA ALA A 181 -19.03 -17.88 5.16
C ALA A 181 -18.86 -16.52 4.48
N ILE A 182 -19.90 -16.08 3.78
CA ILE A 182 -20.00 -14.74 3.21
C ILE A 182 -21.32 -14.14 3.66
N ASP A 183 -21.27 -12.96 4.30
CA ASP A 183 -22.46 -12.18 4.60
C ASP A 183 -22.74 -11.25 3.42
N TYR A 184 -23.83 -11.54 2.70
CA TYR A 184 -24.28 -10.77 1.56
C TYR A 184 -25.09 -9.52 1.93
N ILE A 185 -25.24 -9.23 3.24
CA ILE A 185 -25.81 -7.97 3.69
C ILE A 185 -24.67 -6.96 3.77
N SER A 186 -24.67 -6.00 2.83
CA SER A 186 -23.60 -5.01 2.76
C SER A 186 -23.57 -4.13 4.01
N ALA A 187 -22.39 -3.97 4.59
CA ALA A 187 -22.11 -2.92 5.55
C ALA A 187 -21.79 -1.63 4.77
N SER A 188 -22.72 -0.70 4.70
CA SER A 188 -22.54 0.57 4.02
C SER A 188 -21.77 1.56 4.90
N GLY A 189 -20.66 2.06 4.42
CA GLY A 189 -19.84 3.05 5.12
C GLY A 189 -19.16 4.05 4.16
N GLY A 190 -19.71 4.26 2.96
CA GLY A 190 -19.09 5.12 1.95
C GLY A 190 -19.73 5.01 0.58
N SER A 191 -18.99 5.35 -0.45
CA SER A 191 -19.41 5.26 -1.86
C SER A 191 -19.34 3.86 -2.44
N VAL A 192 -18.70 2.91 -1.75
CA VAL A 192 -18.53 1.50 -2.18
C VAL A 192 -19.14 0.61 -1.11
N ALA A 193 -19.94 -0.38 -1.51
CA ALA A 193 -20.49 -1.40 -0.64
C ALA A 193 -19.41 -2.45 -0.29
N TYR A 194 -19.42 -2.91 0.97
CA TYR A 194 -18.55 -3.99 1.42
C TYR A 194 -19.36 -5.14 1.96
N TYR A 195 -18.89 -6.33 1.70
CA TYR A 195 -19.41 -7.59 2.19
C TYR A 195 -18.39 -8.22 3.14
N THR A 196 -18.84 -9.03 4.09
CA THR A 196 -17.95 -9.67 5.04
C THR A 196 -17.79 -11.14 4.69
N ALA A 197 -16.58 -11.54 4.32
CA ALA A 197 -16.22 -12.95 4.25
C ALA A 197 -15.50 -13.36 5.52
N THR A 198 -15.71 -14.60 5.98
CA THR A 198 -15.12 -15.16 7.20
C THR A 198 -14.34 -16.41 6.86
N ALA A 199 -13.10 -16.49 7.34
CA ALA A 199 -12.27 -17.69 7.31
C ALA A 199 -11.86 -18.05 8.75
N TYR A 200 -11.74 -19.35 9.04
CA TYR A 200 -11.25 -19.86 10.32
C TYR A 200 -9.83 -20.36 10.17
N VAL A 201 -9.01 -20.12 11.18
CA VAL A 201 -7.58 -20.42 11.13
C VAL A 201 -7.16 -21.09 12.43
N ASP A 202 -6.49 -22.22 12.31
CA ASP A 202 -5.79 -22.86 13.41
C ASP A 202 -4.38 -22.28 13.48
N VAL A 203 -4.07 -21.57 14.56
CA VAL A 203 -2.82 -20.84 14.70
C VAL A 203 -1.90 -21.48 15.73
N ASP A 204 -0.61 -21.35 15.48
CA ASP A 204 0.45 -21.75 16.39
C ASP A 204 0.82 -20.63 17.36
N ASP A 205 1.64 -20.97 18.35
CA ASP A 205 2.23 -20.01 19.29
C ASP A 205 2.88 -18.80 18.58
N GLY A 206 2.64 -17.63 19.14
CA GLY A 206 3.17 -16.35 18.63
C GLY A 206 2.23 -15.62 17.69
N VAL A 207 1.06 -16.17 17.38
CA VAL A 207 -0.02 -15.49 16.65
C VAL A 207 -1.20 -15.28 17.62
N TYR A 208 -1.67 -14.05 17.74
CA TYR A 208 -2.64 -13.66 18.74
C TYR A 208 -3.84 -12.90 18.13
N PRO A 209 -5.00 -12.94 18.77
CA PRO A 209 -6.14 -12.10 18.40
C PRO A 209 -5.73 -10.62 18.36
N GLY A 210 -6.26 -9.89 17.39
CA GLY A 210 -5.92 -8.49 17.13
C GLY A 210 -4.77 -8.30 16.15
N MET A 211 -4.00 -9.34 15.82
CA MET A 211 -2.95 -9.22 14.80
C MET A 211 -3.56 -9.03 13.42
N GLN A 212 -2.91 -8.19 12.64
CA GLN A 212 -3.24 -7.96 11.24
C GLN A 212 -2.76 -9.13 10.39
N VAL A 213 -3.61 -9.55 9.47
CA VAL A 213 -3.33 -10.61 8.50
C VAL A 213 -3.67 -10.14 7.10
N THR A 214 -2.98 -10.72 6.13
CA THR A 214 -3.32 -10.65 4.72
C THR A 214 -3.84 -12.02 4.29
N VAL A 215 -4.99 -12.05 3.64
CA VAL A 215 -5.60 -13.27 3.10
C VAL A 215 -5.55 -13.22 1.60
N SER A 216 -4.92 -14.22 1.01
CA SER A 216 -4.76 -14.39 -0.44
C SER A 216 -5.67 -15.53 -0.92
N ILE A 217 -6.55 -15.23 -1.86
CA ILE A 217 -7.48 -16.19 -2.48
C ILE A 217 -7.06 -16.37 -3.94
N PRO A 218 -6.45 -17.50 -4.33
CA PRO A 218 -6.09 -17.75 -5.72
C PRO A 218 -7.34 -17.76 -6.60
N GLN A 219 -7.26 -17.09 -7.76
CA GLN A 219 -8.36 -17.05 -8.72
C GLN A 219 -8.03 -17.91 -9.94
N GLU A 220 -6.94 -17.60 -10.60
CA GLU A 220 -6.47 -18.30 -11.78
C GLU A 220 -5.04 -18.72 -11.56
N GLN A 221 -4.70 -19.93 -12.02
CA GLN A 221 -3.38 -20.49 -11.90
C GLN A 221 -3.03 -21.21 -13.19
N ALA A 222 -1.81 -20.98 -13.69
CA ALA A 222 -1.24 -21.72 -14.80
C ALA A 222 0.13 -22.28 -14.39
N GLU A 223 0.34 -23.56 -14.61
CA GLU A 223 1.58 -24.27 -14.24
C GLU A 223 2.31 -24.76 -15.50
N ASN A 224 3.64 -24.72 -15.46
CA ASN A 224 4.50 -25.13 -16.58
C ASN A 224 4.18 -24.38 -17.88
N VAL A 225 3.88 -23.11 -17.77
CA VAL A 225 3.59 -22.19 -18.90
C VAL A 225 4.77 -21.25 -19.14
N VAL A 226 4.85 -20.70 -20.33
CA VAL A 226 5.83 -19.65 -20.63
C VAL A 226 5.34 -18.36 -19.98
N ILE A 227 6.16 -17.76 -19.15
CA ILE A 227 5.89 -16.49 -18.47
C ILE A 227 6.87 -15.43 -18.95
N LEU A 228 6.35 -14.21 -19.11
CA LEU A 228 7.12 -13.04 -19.50
C LEU A 228 6.80 -11.88 -18.54
N LYS A 229 7.76 -11.00 -18.30
CA LYS A 229 7.46 -9.76 -17.56
C LYS A 229 6.44 -8.93 -18.35
N GLU A 230 5.39 -8.46 -17.68
CA GLU A 230 4.34 -7.64 -18.31
C GLU A 230 4.90 -6.36 -18.96
N ALA A 231 5.95 -5.79 -18.37
CA ALA A 231 6.67 -4.63 -18.93
C ALA A 231 7.35 -4.91 -20.30
N ALA A 232 7.45 -6.17 -20.70
CA ALA A 232 8.01 -6.57 -22.00
C ALA A 232 6.95 -6.68 -23.12
N LEU A 233 5.67 -6.56 -22.77
CA LEU A 233 4.56 -6.58 -23.72
C LEU A 233 4.27 -5.19 -24.28
N SER A 234 3.88 -5.17 -25.54
CA SER A 234 3.30 -4.01 -26.21
C SER A 234 1.90 -4.33 -26.69
N PHE A 235 1.05 -3.32 -26.77
CA PHE A 235 -0.32 -3.48 -27.27
C PHE A 235 -0.56 -2.55 -28.43
N ASP A 236 -1.26 -3.04 -29.45
CA ASP A 236 -1.66 -2.23 -30.57
C ASP A 236 -2.99 -1.49 -30.32
N ALA A 237 -3.44 -0.71 -31.31
CA ALA A 237 -4.70 0.03 -31.22
C ALA A 237 -5.96 -0.85 -31.10
N ALA A 238 -5.86 -2.14 -31.44
CA ALA A 238 -6.91 -3.14 -31.28
C ALA A 238 -6.79 -3.90 -29.95
N ASN A 239 -5.86 -3.51 -29.07
CA ASN A 239 -5.54 -4.18 -27.81
C ASN A 239 -5.00 -5.61 -28.01
N SER A 240 -4.33 -5.87 -29.14
CA SER A 240 -3.65 -7.14 -29.38
C SER A 240 -2.23 -7.06 -28.85
N ALA A 241 -1.83 -8.06 -28.07
CA ALA A 241 -0.50 -8.13 -27.48
C ALA A 241 0.54 -8.55 -28.52
N TYR A 242 1.70 -7.93 -28.46
CA TYR A 242 2.85 -8.30 -29.27
C TYR A 242 4.16 -7.97 -28.55
N VAL A 243 5.25 -8.58 -29.06
CA VAL A 243 6.62 -8.32 -28.60
C VAL A 243 7.53 -8.02 -29.77
N TRP A 244 8.70 -7.46 -29.47
CA TRP A 244 9.75 -7.29 -30.47
C TRP A 244 10.85 -8.32 -30.23
N MET A 245 11.25 -9.02 -31.28
CA MET A 245 12.36 -9.99 -31.25
C MET A 245 13.33 -9.70 -32.40
N TYR A 246 14.58 -10.10 -32.23
CA TYR A 246 15.52 -10.10 -33.37
C TYR A 246 15.33 -11.35 -34.20
N ASN A 247 15.16 -11.16 -35.52
CA ASN A 247 15.16 -12.26 -36.47
C ASN A 247 16.60 -12.73 -36.80
N ASP A 248 16.74 -13.80 -37.60
CA ASP A 248 18.05 -14.32 -38.00
C ASP A 248 18.92 -13.32 -38.76
N ALA A 249 18.36 -12.29 -39.34
CA ALA A 249 19.09 -11.20 -39.99
C ALA A 249 19.55 -10.10 -39.01
N GLY A 250 19.19 -10.15 -37.73
CA GLY A 250 19.49 -9.16 -36.71
C GLY A 250 18.61 -7.91 -36.81
N GLU A 251 17.44 -8.03 -37.43
CA GLU A 251 16.45 -6.96 -37.49
C GLU A 251 15.34 -7.20 -36.48
N LEU A 252 14.81 -6.14 -35.85
CA LEU A 252 13.68 -6.23 -34.96
C LEU A 252 12.41 -6.56 -35.75
N GLU A 253 11.75 -7.63 -35.37
CA GLU A 253 10.51 -8.09 -35.94
C GLU A 253 9.42 -8.13 -34.87
N ARG A 254 8.20 -7.73 -35.24
CA ARG A 254 7.02 -7.83 -34.40
C ARG A 254 6.51 -9.28 -34.41
N VAL A 255 6.36 -9.86 -33.23
CA VAL A 255 5.75 -11.17 -33.02
C VAL A 255 4.48 -10.97 -32.22
N ASP A 256 3.34 -11.35 -32.79
CA ASP A 256 2.07 -11.32 -32.09
C ASP A 256 2.01 -12.49 -31.10
N VAL A 257 1.55 -12.22 -29.87
CA VAL A 257 1.46 -13.20 -28.80
C VAL A 257 0.05 -13.27 -28.25
N GLU A 258 -0.34 -14.46 -27.83
CA GLU A 258 -1.57 -14.67 -27.09
C GLU A 258 -1.23 -14.75 -25.59
N VAL A 259 -1.89 -13.93 -24.79
CA VAL A 259 -1.65 -13.81 -23.34
C VAL A 259 -2.76 -14.50 -22.55
N GLY A 260 -2.39 -15.13 -21.43
CA GLY A 260 -3.29 -15.78 -20.49
C GLY A 260 -3.33 -15.05 -19.15
N VAL A 261 -3.09 -15.80 -18.06
CA VAL A 261 -3.10 -15.29 -16.69
C VAL A 261 -2.04 -14.20 -16.49
N SER A 262 -2.42 -13.10 -15.85
CA SER A 262 -1.51 -12.03 -15.42
C SER A 262 -1.65 -11.77 -13.92
N ASN A 263 -0.52 -11.52 -13.25
CA ASN A 263 -0.48 -11.11 -11.85
C ASN A 263 0.03 -9.67 -11.65
N GLY A 264 0.07 -8.87 -12.74
CA GLY A 264 0.55 -7.48 -12.73
C GLY A 264 2.07 -7.31 -12.78
N ASN A 265 2.83 -8.40 -12.68
CA ASN A 265 4.30 -8.41 -12.80
C ASN A 265 4.74 -9.29 -13.97
N TYR A 266 4.12 -10.43 -14.08
CA TYR A 266 4.32 -11.43 -15.14
C TYR A 266 3.00 -11.75 -15.79
N VAL A 267 3.08 -12.23 -17.02
CA VAL A 267 1.94 -12.68 -17.81
C VAL A 267 2.28 -14.04 -18.43
N GLU A 268 1.31 -14.91 -18.46
CA GLU A 268 1.36 -16.16 -19.21
C GLU A 268 1.33 -15.87 -20.72
N ILE A 269 2.20 -16.51 -21.47
CA ILE A 269 2.19 -16.52 -22.92
C ILE A 269 1.66 -17.88 -23.38
N VAL A 270 0.43 -17.88 -23.88
CA VAL A 270 -0.26 -19.08 -24.36
C VAL A 270 0.30 -19.52 -25.71
N SER A 271 0.65 -18.54 -26.57
CA SER A 271 1.25 -18.80 -27.88
C SER A 271 2.09 -17.61 -28.36
N GLY A 272 3.04 -17.89 -29.26
CA GLY A 272 3.90 -16.87 -29.88
C GLY A 272 5.32 -16.82 -29.35
N LEU A 273 5.60 -17.37 -28.16
CA LEU A 273 6.95 -17.46 -27.60
C LEU A 273 7.22 -18.85 -27.04
N SER A 274 8.51 -19.18 -26.95
CA SER A 274 9.04 -20.40 -26.33
C SER A 274 9.95 -20.04 -25.13
N ASP A 275 10.21 -21.04 -24.31
CA ASP A 275 11.17 -20.90 -23.21
C ASP A 275 12.57 -20.53 -23.71
N GLY A 276 13.14 -19.47 -23.14
CA GLY A 276 14.46 -18.96 -23.53
C GLY A 276 14.43 -17.86 -24.60
N ASP A 277 13.28 -17.55 -25.20
CA ASP A 277 13.18 -16.49 -26.18
C ASP A 277 13.47 -15.12 -25.55
N GLU A 278 14.28 -14.30 -26.25
CA GLU A 278 14.61 -12.94 -25.82
C GLU A 278 13.73 -11.93 -26.56
N VAL A 279 13.03 -11.11 -25.80
CA VAL A 279 12.20 -10.02 -26.31
C VAL A 279 12.76 -8.67 -25.90
N TYR A 280 12.50 -7.63 -26.68
CA TYR A 280 13.09 -6.32 -26.52
C TYR A 280 12.01 -5.24 -26.48
N VAL A 281 12.18 -4.31 -25.54
CA VAL A 281 11.29 -3.13 -25.42
C VAL A 281 12.10 -1.89 -25.63
N GLU A 282 11.52 -0.96 -26.38
CA GLU A 282 12.06 0.36 -26.54
C GLU A 282 11.93 1.16 -25.25
N VAL A 283 13.06 1.57 -24.66
CA VAL A 283 13.09 2.42 -23.48
C VAL A 283 13.53 3.81 -23.93
N GLU A 284 12.64 4.79 -23.86
CA GLU A 284 13.02 6.19 -24.01
C GLU A 284 13.92 6.57 -22.83
N GLN A 285 15.22 6.59 -23.06
CA GLN A 285 16.14 7.18 -22.10
C GLN A 285 16.03 8.70 -22.26
N GLU A 286 15.45 9.40 -21.29
CA GLU A 286 15.62 10.85 -21.19
C GLU A 286 17.13 11.12 -21.21
N ALA A 287 17.61 11.65 -22.33
CA ALA A 287 19.00 12.08 -22.44
C ALA A 287 19.22 13.08 -21.31
N SER A 288 19.95 12.65 -20.28
CA SER A 288 20.44 13.56 -19.26
C SER A 288 21.22 14.65 -20.02
N SER A 289 20.65 15.83 -20.09
CA SER A 289 21.27 17.01 -20.68
C SER A 289 22.53 17.28 -19.87
N SER A 290 23.63 16.65 -20.26
CA SER A 290 24.98 17.07 -19.86
C SER A 290 25.13 18.48 -20.39
N GLY A 291 25.16 19.43 -19.45
CA GLY A 291 25.14 20.86 -19.68
C GLY A 291 25.97 21.27 -20.86
N GLY A 292 25.29 21.80 -21.90
CA GLY A 292 25.91 22.30 -23.10
C GLY A 292 26.98 23.34 -22.74
N LEU A 293 28.05 23.33 -23.50
CA LEU A 293 29.22 24.25 -23.49
C LEU A 293 28.88 25.75 -23.35
N LEU A 294 27.59 26.12 -23.34
CA LEU A 294 27.09 27.49 -23.17
C LEU A 294 26.77 27.86 -21.71
N ALA A 295 26.69 26.92 -20.78
CA ALA A 295 26.47 27.22 -19.37
C ALA A 295 27.69 27.91 -18.72
N GLY A 296 28.87 27.78 -19.31
CA GLY A 296 30.10 28.44 -18.85
C GLY A 296 30.30 29.89 -19.33
N LEU A 297 29.50 30.38 -20.31
CA LEU A 297 29.67 31.69 -20.89
C LEU A 297 28.72 32.77 -20.34
N PHE A 298 27.65 32.36 -19.68
CA PHE A 298 26.76 33.28 -18.95
C PHE A 298 26.93 32.99 -17.46
N GLY A 299 27.88 33.74 -16.84
CA GLY A 299 28.17 33.66 -15.43
C GLY A 299 26.89 33.68 -14.57
N SER A 300 26.84 32.77 -13.65
CA SER A 300 25.82 32.67 -12.60
C SER A 300 25.65 34.02 -11.89
N GLN A 301 24.66 34.79 -12.28
CA GLN A 301 24.10 35.80 -11.39
C GLN A 301 23.16 35.07 -10.43
N GLN A 302 23.71 34.83 -9.27
CA GLN A 302 23.00 34.35 -8.09
C GLN A 302 21.95 35.40 -7.72
N MET A 303 20.71 35.19 -8.15
CA MET A 303 19.59 35.95 -7.62
C MET A 303 19.32 35.46 -6.20
N ASN A 304 19.75 36.29 -5.28
CA ASN A 304 19.47 36.22 -3.85
C ASN A 304 17.97 36.50 -3.66
N ALA A 305 17.17 35.47 -3.44
CA ALA A 305 15.79 35.61 -3.00
C ALA A 305 15.78 35.67 -1.47
N PRO A 306 15.16 36.67 -0.85
CA PRO A 306 15.07 36.77 0.59
C PRO A 306 13.87 35.98 1.11
N GLY A 307 14.11 35.08 2.07
CA GLY A 307 13.14 34.68 3.09
C GLY A 307 12.37 33.38 2.85
N GLY A 308 12.81 32.33 3.54
CA GLY A 308 12.04 31.11 3.76
C GLY A 308 12.71 30.29 4.85
N GLY A 309 12.12 30.33 6.04
CA GLY A 309 12.60 29.89 7.35
C GLY A 309 13.19 28.49 7.43
N ASP A 310 14.23 28.48 8.15
CA ASP A 310 15.00 27.40 8.73
C ASP A 310 14.12 26.56 9.69
N PHE A 311 14.03 25.24 9.45
CA PHE A 311 13.63 24.27 10.45
C PHE A 311 14.82 23.36 10.74
N GLY A 312 15.73 23.92 11.56
CA GLY A 312 16.81 23.19 12.18
C GLY A 312 16.30 22.29 13.30
N GLY A 313 16.61 21.00 13.22
CA GLY A 313 16.52 20.08 14.35
C GLY A 313 17.51 20.44 15.45
N GLY A 314 17.07 20.36 16.70
CA GLY A 314 17.91 20.57 17.87
C GLY A 314 17.26 20.01 19.12
N GLY A 315 17.95 19.05 19.71
CA GLY A 315 17.74 18.24 20.87
C GLY A 315 17.10 18.88 22.11
N MET A 316 16.55 17.97 22.90
CA MET A 316 16.15 18.16 24.28
C MET A 316 17.37 18.57 25.16
N PRO A 317 17.12 19.35 26.21
CA PRO A 317 17.27 18.84 27.55
C PRO A 317 16.16 19.26 28.54
N GLY A 318 16.03 18.43 29.54
CA GLY A 318 14.99 18.36 30.54
C GLY A 318 14.88 19.52 31.55
N GLY A 319 13.79 19.43 32.29
CA GLY A 319 13.65 19.89 33.67
C GLY A 319 13.04 21.27 33.84
N GLY A 320 11.92 21.32 34.56
CA GLY A 320 11.46 22.57 35.16
C GLY A 320 9.96 22.59 35.45
N ASN A 321 9.64 22.19 36.65
CA ASN A 321 8.43 22.41 37.42
C ASN A 321 8.02 23.89 37.40
N SER A 322 6.77 24.21 37.07
CA SER A 322 6.11 25.40 37.63
C SER A 322 4.60 25.32 37.47
N ASP A 323 3.97 25.39 38.62
CA ASP A 323 2.57 25.66 38.93
C ASP A 323 1.89 26.69 37.99
N PHE A 324 0.70 26.35 37.55
CA PHE A 324 -0.27 27.37 37.15
C PHE A 324 -1.67 26.97 37.67
N SER A 325 -1.93 27.47 38.88
CA SER A 325 -3.27 27.70 39.44
C SER A 325 -3.89 28.90 38.76
N GLY A 326 -5.12 28.76 38.28
CA GLY A 326 -5.91 29.88 37.74
C GLY A 326 -7.13 29.44 37.00
N MET A 327 -8.16 29.00 37.70
CA MET A 327 -9.55 29.10 37.23
C MET A 327 -10.06 30.54 37.36
N PRO A 328 -10.96 30.92 36.47
CA PRO A 328 -12.19 31.56 36.96
C PRO A 328 -13.44 30.79 36.56
N SER A 329 -14.18 30.42 37.57
CA SER A 329 -15.62 30.19 37.56
C SER A 329 -16.35 31.44 37.08
N ASP A 330 -17.26 31.28 36.11
CA ASP A 330 -18.57 31.93 36.07
C ASP A 330 -19.21 31.73 34.68
N PHE A 331 -20.21 30.92 34.62
CA PHE A 331 -21.40 31.20 33.83
C PHE A 331 -22.58 30.43 34.43
N SER A 332 -23.28 31.12 35.30
CA SER A 332 -24.61 30.76 35.79
C SER A 332 -25.66 31.29 34.81
N GLY A 333 -26.72 30.53 34.60
CA GLY A 333 -28.04 31.14 34.44
C GLY A 333 -28.80 30.90 33.15
N GLY A 334 -29.94 30.33 33.31
CA GLY A 334 -31.11 30.50 32.44
C GLY A 334 -31.50 29.21 31.69
N GLY A 335 -32.49 28.45 32.05
CA GLY A 335 -33.83 28.79 32.42
C GLY A 335 -34.75 27.89 31.61
N MET A 336 -35.43 26.90 32.22
CA MET A 336 -36.56 26.22 31.60
C MET A 336 -37.78 27.15 31.44
N PRO A 337 -38.67 26.85 30.55
CA PRO A 337 -40.03 26.45 30.89
C PRO A 337 -40.42 25.20 30.07
N GLY A 338 -41.10 24.19 30.56
CA GLY A 338 -42.33 24.17 31.35
C GLY A 338 -43.53 24.02 30.45
N GLY A 339 -44.24 22.92 30.61
CA GLY A 339 -45.60 22.74 30.10
C GLY A 339 -45.72 21.49 29.23
N GLY A 340 -46.30 20.44 29.54
CA GLY A 340 -47.52 20.05 30.21
C GLY A 340 -48.41 19.25 29.28
N PRO A 341 -49.32 18.47 29.73
CA PRO A 341 -49.59 17.12 29.22
C PRO A 341 -50.93 17.05 28.45
N MET A 342 -51.34 15.81 28.11
CA MET A 342 -52.65 15.33 27.62
C MET A 342 -52.52 14.67 26.25
N GLY A 343 -53.04 13.51 26.00
CA GLY A 343 -54.20 12.73 26.42
C GLY A 343 -54.31 11.64 25.42
N GLY A 344 -54.52 10.46 25.76
CA GLY A 344 -55.70 9.67 25.81
C GLY A 344 -56.30 9.34 24.45
N GLY A 345 -56.50 8.04 24.19
CA GLY A 345 -57.38 7.58 23.14
C GLY A 345 -57.06 6.23 22.57
N GLN A 346 -57.69 5.29 23.07
CA GLN A 346 -58.15 4.00 22.59
C GLN A 346 -58.32 3.88 21.07
N GLY A 347 -58.02 2.63 20.59
CA GLY A 347 -58.38 2.08 19.32
C GLY A 347 -57.61 0.81 19.09
#